data_44a26b95dc0ea991926ee19143bb4882
#
_entry.id   44a26b95dc0ea991926ee19143bb4882
#
_cell.length_a   1.000
_cell.length_b   1.000
_cell.length_c   1.000
_cell.angle_alpha   90.00
_cell.angle_beta   90.00
_cell.angle_gamma   90.00
#
_symmetry.space_group_name_H-M   'P 1'
#
loop_
_entity.id
_entity.type
_entity.pdbx_description
1 polymer ?
#
loop_
_entity_poly.entity_id
_entity_poly.type
_entity_poly.pdbx_seq_one_letter_code
_entity_poly.pdbx_strand_id
1 'polypeptide(L)'
;MKTSSICALLIIFSIVGTSYAQETEYKGIQQKLLGVGSEFDENGNGFDIDYILEGQLENTVEIDPASKSITFEYDSKGIDEDVLIIFLPQGLIDEPLGVYINDVQETEAIRTTQGNLSRLVIPVFEDSKEIKIVGTQVIPEFSIVLPILILTIIFAVFLGRSKFNRFSHSRF
;
A
#
# COMPACT_ATOMS: atom_id res chain seq x y z
N MET A 1 47.84 13.94 65.32
CA MET A 1 47.63 14.56 64.00
C MET A 1 46.71 13.67 63.20
N LYS A 2 45.47 14.12 62.98
CA LYS A 2 44.44 13.33 62.27
C LYS A 2 44.38 13.86 60.82
N THR A 3 44.77 13.05 59.87
CA THR A 3 44.58 13.31 58.46
C THR A 3 43.16 12.88 58.05
N SER A 4 42.32 13.86 57.75
CA SER A 4 40.98 13.65 57.23
C SER A 4 41.04 13.39 55.71
N SER A 5 40.66 12.20 55.31
CA SER A 5 40.55 11.83 53.88
C SER A 5 39.19 12.25 53.39
N ILE A 6 39.15 13.25 52.48
CA ILE A 6 37.95 13.72 51.82
C ILE A 6 37.74 12.84 50.59
N CYS A 7 36.79 11.92 50.66
CA CYS A 7 36.28 11.18 49.50
C CYS A 7 35.41 12.12 48.69
N ALA A 8 35.91 12.59 47.57
CA ALA A 8 35.11 13.29 46.57
C ALA A 8 34.24 12.29 45.79
N LEU A 9 32.96 12.29 46.06
CA LEU A 9 31.94 11.49 45.34
C LEU A 9 31.63 12.20 44.05
N LEU A 10 32.22 11.75 42.95
CA LEU A 10 31.88 12.18 41.60
C LEU A 10 30.54 11.55 41.20
N ILE A 11 29.45 12.29 41.32
CA ILE A 11 28.13 11.91 40.76
C ILE A 11 28.17 12.25 39.28
N ILE A 12 28.38 11.25 38.45
CA ILE A 12 28.20 11.35 37.00
C ILE A 12 26.69 11.33 36.73
N PHE A 13 26.13 12.50 36.51
CA PHE A 13 24.78 12.62 35.94
C PHE A 13 24.88 12.21 34.47
N SER A 14 24.56 10.93 34.17
CA SER A 14 24.24 10.52 32.83
C SER A 14 22.90 11.15 32.44
N ILE A 15 22.98 12.23 31.67
CA ILE A 15 21.81 12.78 30.98
C ILE A 15 21.43 11.76 29.91
N VAL A 16 20.50 10.88 30.25
CA VAL A 16 19.78 10.09 29.26
C VAL A 16 18.91 11.10 28.50
N GLY A 17 19.42 11.55 27.36
CA GLY A 17 18.62 12.31 26.41
C GLY A 17 17.50 11.41 25.91
N THR A 18 16.34 11.51 26.52
CA THR A 18 15.11 11.00 25.93
C THR A 18 14.87 11.87 24.70
N SER A 19 15.23 11.35 23.54
CA SER A 19 14.78 11.87 22.26
C SER A 19 13.28 11.70 22.23
N TYR A 20 12.55 12.72 22.64
CA TYR A 20 11.14 12.81 22.32
C TYR A 20 11.07 12.99 20.81
N ALA A 21 10.68 11.94 20.10
CA ALA A 21 10.21 12.09 18.75
C ALA A 21 9.07 13.11 18.83
N GLN A 22 9.28 14.28 18.26
CA GLN A 22 8.25 15.30 18.17
C GLN A 22 7.19 14.70 17.26
N GLU A 23 6.13 14.20 17.86
CA GLU A 23 4.95 13.74 17.13
C GLU A 23 4.37 15.01 16.50
N THR A 24 4.64 15.19 15.21
CA THR A 24 4.08 16.32 14.46
C THR A 24 2.59 16.11 14.45
N GLU A 25 1.87 16.94 15.17
CA GLU A 25 0.40 16.94 15.17
C GLU A 25 -0.05 17.43 13.78
N TYR A 26 -0.38 16.48 12.91
CA TYR A 26 -0.91 16.80 11.60
C TYR A 26 -2.34 17.28 11.74
N LYS A 27 -2.62 18.44 11.17
CA LYS A 27 -4.00 18.91 11.00
C LYS A 27 -4.68 18.03 9.96
N GLY A 28 -5.96 17.80 10.13
CA GLY A 28 -6.76 17.06 9.16
C GLY A 28 -7.90 16.29 9.82
N ILE A 29 -8.86 15.92 9.01
CA ILE A 29 -10.01 15.12 9.42
C ILE A 29 -9.74 13.69 9.00
N GLN A 30 -9.90 12.74 9.92
CA GLN A 30 -9.83 11.32 9.59
C GLN A 30 -11.04 10.94 8.74
N GLN A 31 -10.78 10.37 7.60
CA GLN A 31 -11.76 9.95 6.60
C GLN A 31 -11.46 8.51 6.15
N LYS A 32 -12.38 7.92 5.41
CA LYS A 32 -12.24 6.54 4.91
C LYS A 32 -12.82 6.41 3.51
N LEU A 33 -12.06 5.77 2.63
CA LEU A 33 -12.55 5.24 1.36
C LEU A 33 -12.94 3.77 1.55
N LEU A 34 -14.13 3.39 1.10
CA LEU A 34 -14.69 2.06 1.31
C LEU A 34 -14.68 1.25 0.02
N GLY A 35 -14.36 -0.03 0.13
CA GLY A 35 -14.51 -0.98 -0.97
C GLY A 35 -13.58 -0.74 -2.16
N VAL A 36 -12.42 -0.12 -1.94
CA VAL A 36 -11.44 0.15 -3.00
C VAL A 36 -10.96 -1.17 -3.59
N GLY A 37 -11.04 -1.29 -4.91
CA GLY A 37 -10.64 -2.50 -5.64
C GLY A 37 -11.64 -3.66 -5.52
N SER A 38 -12.89 -3.41 -5.13
CA SER A 38 -13.93 -4.43 -5.04
C SER A 38 -14.22 -5.14 -6.36
N GLU A 39 -13.97 -4.47 -7.49
CA GLU A 39 -14.09 -5.02 -8.84
C GLU A 39 -13.08 -6.14 -9.15
N PHE A 40 -12.00 -6.22 -8.37
CA PHE A 40 -10.96 -7.24 -8.50
C PHE A 40 -11.10 -8.39 -7.50
N ASP A 41 -12.04 -8.31 -6.54
CA ASP A 41 -12.34 -9.39 -5.59
C ASP A 41 -13.53 -10.21 -6.05
N GLU A 42 -13.40 -11.54 -6.09
CA GLU A 42 -14.47 -12.48 -6.47
C GLU A 42 -15.73 -12.36 -5.59
N ASN A 43 -15.57 -11.91 -4.35
CA ASN A 43 -16.68 -11.71 -3.42
C ASN A 43 -17.22 -10.27 -3.43
N GLY A 44 -16.61 -9.37 -4.24
CA GLY A 44 -16.97 -7.96 -4.31
C GLY A 44 -16.62 -7.17 -3.03
N ASN A 45 -15.72 -7.71 -2.20
CA ASN A 45 -15.32 -7.01 -0.98
C ASN A 45 -14.26 -5.95 -1.26
N GLY A 46 -13.71 -5.23 -1.37
CA GLY A 46 -12.63 -4.29 -1.56
C GLY A 46 -11.87 -4.03 -0.26
N PHE A 47 -10.96 -3.11 -0.34
CA PHE A 47 -10.18 -2.66 0.79
C PHE A 47 -10.73 -1.34 1.32
N ASP A 48 -10.74 -1.21 2.64
CA ASP A 48 -11.00 0.06 3.30
C ASP A 48 -9.68 0.80 3.50
N ILE A 49 -9.62 2.05 3.05
CA ILE A 49 -8.44 2.91 3.16
C ILE A 49 -8.74 4.05 4.12
N ASP A 50 -8.07 4.08 5.26
CA ASP A 50 -8.13 5.20 6.17
C ASP A 50 -7.14 6.29 5.75
N TYR A 51 -7.54 7.57 5.84
CA TYR A 51 -6.67 8.69 5.57
C TYR A 51 -6.98 9.91 6.43
N ILE A 52 -6.03 10.81 6.57
CA ILE A 52 -6.16 12.08 7.30
C ILE A 52 -5.75 13.18 6.34
N LEU A 53 -6.60 14.18 6.16
CA LEU A 53 -6.43 15.27 5.22
C LEU A 53 -7.34 16.44 5.61
N GLU A 54 -6.91 17.70 5.43
CA GLU A 54 -7.80 18.87 5.56
C GLU A 54 -8.68 19.05 4.33
N GLY A 55 -8.12 18.86 3.14
CA GLY A 55 -8.86 18.77 1.88
C GLY A 55 -9.69 17.49 1.76
N GLN A 56 -9.86 17.00 0.57
CA GLN A 56 -10.65 15.79 0.32
C GLN A 56 -10.04 14.96 -0.81
N LEU A 57 -10.01 13.64 -0.64
CA LEU A 57 -9.87 12.71 -1.76
C LEU A 57 -11.26 12.46 -2.34
N GLU A 58 -11.36 12.44 -3.65
CA GLU A 58 -12.60 12.03 -4.31
C GLU A 58 -12.84 10.53 -4.08
N ASN A 59 -14.11 10.12 -4.13
CA ASN A 59 -14.47 8.71 -3.89
C ASN A 59 -14.05 7.80 -5.06
N THR A 60 -13.64 8.38 -6.18
CA THR A 60 -13.16 7.64 -7.34
C THR A 60 -11.69 7.32 -7.14
N VAL A 61 -11.39 6.02 -7.06
CA VAL A 61 -10.02 5.52 -6.99
C VAL A 61 -9.78 4.68 -8.24
N GLU A 62 -8.80 5.06 -9.02
CA GLU A 62 -8.39 4.28 -10.18
C GLU A 62 -7.28 3.32 -9.82
N ILE A 63 -7.48 2.04 -10.11
CA ILE A 63 -6.49 0.99 -9.93
C ILE A 63 -6.07 0.48 -11.29
N ASP A 64 -4.77 0.57 -11.57
CA ASP A 64 -4.17 0.01 -12.79
C ASP A 64 -3.20 -1.11 -12.44
N PRO A 65 -3.61 -2.39 -12.58
CA PRO A 65 -2.74 -3.52 -12.35
C PRO A 65 -1.54 -3.57 -13.30
N ALA A 66 -1.67 -3.05 -14.52
CA ALA A 66 -0.59 -3.09 -15.52
C ALA A 66 0.56 -2.16 -15.15
N SER A 67 0.26 -0.95 -14.70
CA SER A 67 1.26 0.00 -14.17
C SER A 67 1.55 -0.20 -12.68
N LYS A 68 0.81 -1.11 -12.01
CA LYS A 68 0.94 -1.41 -10.58
C LYS A 68 0.72 -0.16 -9.73
N SER A 69 -0.30 0.59 -10.05
CA SER A 69 -0.56 1.89 -9.43
C SER A 69 -2.00 2.04 -8.95
N ILE A 70 -2.13 2.90 -7.94
CA ILE A 70 -3.41 3.39 -7.44
C ILE A 70 -3.37 4.91 -7.56
N THR A 71 -4.40 5.48 -8.16
CA THR A 71 -4.53 6.92 -8.39
C THR A 71 -5.73 7.45 -7.62
N PHE A 72 -5.51 8.55 -6.90
CA PHE A 72 -6.51 9.29 -6.15
C PHE A 72 -6.64 10.69 -6.74
N GLU A 73 -7.86 11.16 -6.92
CA GLU A 73 -8.12 12.56 -7.23
C GLU A 73 -8.22 13.37 -5.94
N TYR A 74 -7.55 14.52 -5.90
CA TYR A 74 -7.48 15.40 -4.74
C TYR A 74 -8.15 16.73 -5.00
N ASP A 75 -8.97 17.19 -4.05
CA ASP A 75 -9.55 18.52 -4.02
C ASP A 75 -9.04 19.26 -2.77
N SER A 76 -8.23 20.31 -2.97
CA SER A 76 -7.64 21.10 -1.90
C SER A 76 -8.65 21.86 -1.08
N LYS A 77 -9.86 22.09 -1.59
CA LYS A 77 -10.86 23.00 -0.98
C LYS A 77 -10.32 24.42 -0.74
N GLY A 78 -9.32 24.85 -1.52
CA GLY A 78 -8.68 26.14 -1.38
C GLY A 78 -7.67 26.22 -0.24
N ILE A 79 -7.09 25.08 0.16
CA ILE A 79 -6.00 25.00 1.13
C ILE A 79 -4.70 25.04 0.34
N ASP A 80 -3.83 26.00 0.66
CA ASP A 80 -2.57 26.23 -0.06
C ASP A 80 -1.58 25.07 0.12
N GLU A 81 -1.46 24.57 1.36
CA GLU A 81 -0.57 23.47 1.74
C GLU A 81 -1.31 22.52 2.68
N ASP A 82 -1.26 21.24 2.40
CA ASP A 82 -1.88 20.18 3.20
C ASP A 82 -0.96 18.96 3.28
N VAL A 83 -1.27 18.03 4.16
CA VAL A 83 -0.53 16.79 4.32
C VAL A 83 -1.50 15.61 4.29
N LEU A 84 -1.43 14.83 3.23
CA LEU A 84 -2.14 13.57 3.15
C LEU A 84 -1.40 12.49 3.94
N ILE A 85 -2.05 11.94 4.96
CA ILE A 85 -1.60 10.73 5.63
C ILE A 85 -2.54 9.61 5.22
N ILE A 86 -2.05 8.63 4.49
CA ILE A 86 -2.84 7.52 3.98
C ILE A 86 -2.29 6.18 4.49
N PHE A 87 -3.19 5.26 4.84
CA PHE A 87 -2.87 3.94 5.35
C PHE A 87 -3.30 2.89 4.32
N LEU A 88 -2.33 2.35 3.60
CA LEU A 88 -2.57 1.39 2.51
C LEU A 88 -2.36 -0.04 3.01
N PRO A 89 -3.37 -0.92 2.88
CA PRO A 89 -3.21 -2.34 3.13
C PRO A 89 -2.20 -2.97 2.14
N GLN A 90 -1.26 -3.77 2.64
CA GLN A 90 -0.29 -4.47 1.79
C GLN A 90 -0.94 -5.44 0.79
N GLY A 91 -2.13 -5.97 1.11
CA GLY A 91 -2.90 -6.78 0.14
C GLY A 91 -3.47 -5.98 -1.03
N LEU A 92 -3.54 -4.65 -0.92
CA LEU A 92 -3.97 -3.76 -2.00
C LEU A 92 -2.79 -3.34 -2.87
N ILE A 93 -1.66 -2.96 -2.26
CA ILE A 93 -0.45 -2.53 -2.96
C ILE A 93 0.80 -2.90 -2.16
N ASP A 94 1.77 -3.52 -2.83
CA ASP A 94 3.01 -3.96 -2.22
C ASP A 94 4.15 -2.95 -2.36
N GLU A 95 5.03 -2.93 -1.36
CA GLU A 95 6.26 -2.12 -1.36
C GLU A 95 7.33 -2.59 -2.36
N PRO A 96 8.27 -1.72 -2.79
CA PRO A 96 8.41 -0.31 -2.42
C PRO A 96 7.42 0.59 -3.15
N LEU A 97 7.03 1.69 -2.50
CA LEU A 97 6.06 2.62 -3.06
C LEU A 97 6.75 3.86 -3.61
N GLY A 98 6.46 4.21 -4.86
CA GLY A 98 6.75 5.51 -5.46
C GLY A 98 5.50 6.40 -5.38
N VAL A 99 5.67 7.67 -5.07
CA VAL A 99 4.57 8.65 -5.04
C VAL A 99 4.78 9.66 -6.14
N TYR A 100 3.72 9.98 -6.88
CA TYR A 100 3.71 10.97 -7.95
C TYR A 100 2.52 11.91 -7.73
N ILE A 101 2.76 13.21 -7.89
CA ILE A 101 1.73 14.24 -7.84
C ILE A 101 1.69 14.91 -9.21
N ASN A 102 0.55 14.90 -9.88
CA ASN A 102 0.39 15.40 -11.25
C ASN A 102 1.48 14.84 -12.20
N ASP A 103 1.76 13.52 -12.12
CA ASP A 103 2.80 12.79 -12.87
C ASP A 103 4.27 13.16 -12.50
N VAL A 104 4.50 14.04 -11.52
CA VAL A 104 5.84 14.37 -11.04
C VAL A 104 6.16 13.56 -9.79
N GLN A 105 7.33 12.91 -9.77
CA GLN A 105 7.73 12.12 -8.61
C GLN A 105 7.92 12.99 -7.39
N GLU A 106 7.18 12.65 -6.31
CA GLU A 106 7.30 13.28 -5.01
C GLU A 106 8.40 12.58 -4.19
N THR A 107 9.43 13.33 -3.82
CA THR A 107 10.59 12.80 -3.11
C THR A 107 10.57 13.07 -1.61
N GLU A 108 9.69 13.95 -1.14
CA GLU A 108 9.54 14.30 0.27
C GLU A 108 8.53 13.40 0.99
N ALA A 109 7.84 12.53 0.26
CA ALA A 109 6.92 11.58 0.86
C ALA A 109 7.62 10.63 1.84
N ILE A 110 7.13 10.59 3.08
CA ILE A 110 7.67 9.75 4.14
C ILE A 110 6.86 8.47 4.22
N ARG A 111 7.55 7.33 4.22
CA ARG A 111 6.91 6.02 4.34
C ARG A 111 7.31 5.35 5.65
N THR A 112 6.33 4.72 6.29
CA THR A 112 6.52 3.88 7.47
C THR A 112 5.62 2.65 7.37
N THR A 113 6.17 1.46 7.58
CA THR A 113 5.40 0.21 7.60
C THR A 113 5.04 -0.16 9.02
N GLN A 114 3.77 -0.47 9.26
CA GLN A 114 3.26 -0.90 10.56
C GLN A 114 2.36 -2.13 10.39
N GLY A 115 2.89 -3.31 10.68
CA GLY A 115 2.17 -4.57 10.46
C GLY A 115 1.85 -4.77 8.98
N ASN A 116 0.56 -4.90 8.63
CA ASN A 116 0.08 -5.08 7.27
C ASN A 116 -0.33 -3.76 6.58
N LEU A 117 0.01 -2.63 7.18
CA LEU A 117 -0.31 -1.31 6.65
C LEU A 117 0.96 -0.55 6.29
N SER A 118 0.97 0.07 5.12
CA SER A 118 1.96 1.06 4.73
C SER A 118 1.37 2.45 4.95
N ARG A 119 1.95 3.19 5.89
CA ARG A 119 1.60 4.59 6.15
C ARG A 119 2.46 5.47 5.26
N LEU A 120 1.82 6.29 4.45
CA LEU A 120 2.46 7.33 3.66
C LEU A 120 2.06 8.70 4.21
N VAL A 121 3.03 9.61 4.27
CA VAL A 121 2.84 11.03 4.57
C VAL A 121 3.30 11.79 3.35
N ILE A 122 2.38 12.45 2.67
CA ILE A 122 2.59 13.06 1.35
C ILE A 122 2.24 14.54 1.47
N PRO A 123 3.20 15.47 1.24
CA PRO A 123 2.86 16.88 1.12
C PRO A 123 2.05 17.08 -0.16
N VAL A 124 0.97 17.83 -0.06
CA VAL A 124 0.10 18.18 -1.19
C VAL A 124 -0.18 19.68 -1.17
N PHE A 125 -0.42 20.26 -2.33
CA PHE A 125 -0.55 21.70 -2.51
C PHE A 125 -1.88 22.01 -3.23
N GLU A 126 -2.25 23.27 -3.30
CA GLU A 126 -3.49 23.70 -3.94
C GLU A 126 -3.61 23.25 -5.41
N ASP A 127 -2.49 23.20 -6.12
CA ASP A 127 -2.42 22.77 -7.52
C ASP A 127 -2.30 21.25 -7.71
N SER A 128 -2.14 20.49 -6.63
CA SER A 128 -2.19 19.03 -6.68
C SER A 128 -3.59 18.57 -7.03
N LYS A 129 -3.71 17.73 -8.06
CA LYS A 129 -5.02 17.20 -8.51
C LYS A 129 -5.04 15.69 -8.49
N GLU A 130 -3.93 15.09 -8.82
CA GLU A 130 -3.78 13.65 -8.93
C GLU A 130 -2.62 13.18 -8.05
N ILE A 131 -2.89 12.18 -7.22
CA ILE A 131 -1.90 11.52 -6.37
C ILE A 131 -1.84 10.07 -6.80
N LYS A 132 -0.74 9.68 -7.44
CA LYS A 132 -0.52 8.33 -7.94
C LYS A 132 0.52 7.61 -7.10
N ILE A 133 0.16 6.45 -6.60
CA ILE A 133 1.04 5.58 -5.80
C ILE A 133 1.37 4.34 -6.61
N VAL A 134 2.65 4.10 -6.86
CA VAL A 134 3.15 2.97 -7.66
C VAL A 134 3.87 1.99 -6.75
N GLY A 135 3.47 0.74 -6.79
CA GLY A 135 4.06 -0.36 -6.03
C GLY A 135 4.77 -1.39 -6.90
N THR A 136 5.17 -2.49 -6.30
CA THR A 136 5.68 -3.65 -7.04
C THR A 136 4.57 -4.58 -7.51
N GLN A 137 3.45 -4.57 -6.80
CA GLN A 137 2.24 -5.29 -7.15
C GLN A 137 1.03 -4.52 -6.61
N VAL A 138 -0.02 -4.42 -7.39
CA VAL A 138 -1.33 -3.89 -6.98
C VAL A 138 -2.33 -5.01 -7.16
N ILE A 139 -3.04 -5.36 -6.11
CA ILE A 139 -3.99 -6.47 -6.04
C ILE A 139 -3.41 -7.74 -6.68
N PRO A 140 -3.38 -8.90 -6.03
CA PRO A 140 -2.84 -10.11 -6.62
C PRO A 140 -3.52 -10.33 -7.97
N GLU A 141 -2.79 -10.18 -9.05
CA GLU A 141 -3.28 -10.60 -10.36
C GLU A 141 -3.69 -12.05 -10.20
N PHE A 142 -4.99 -12.35 -10.33
CA PHE A 142 -5.43 -13.72 -10.47
C PHE A 142 -4.67 -14.30 -11.64
N SER A 143 -3.68 -15.11 -11.33
CA SER A 143 -2.78 -15.65 -12.34
C SER A 143 -3.62 -16.36 -13.39
N ILE A 144 -3.76 -15.74 -14.57
CA ILE A 144 -4.38 -16.33 -15.76
C ILE A 144 -3.79 -17.72 -16.06
N VAL A 145 -2.62 -17.99 -15.50
CA VAL A 145 -1.93 -19.29 -15.57
C VAL A 145 -2.80 -20.43 -15.01
N LEU A 146 -3.55 -20.21 -13.91
CA LEU A 146 -4.36 -21.25 -13.30
C LEU A 146 -5.54 -21.71 -14.20
N PRO A 147 -6.38 -20.82 -14.76
CA PRO A 147 -7.39 -21.20 -15.73
C PRO A 147 -6.82 -21.85 -16.98
N ILE A 148 -5.68 -21.34 -17.51
CA ILE A 148 -5.01 -21.94 -18.67
C ILE A 148 -4.51 -23.33 -18.35
N LEU A 149 -3.91 -23.54 -17.17
CA LEU A 149 -3.44 -24.85 -16.73
C LEU A 149 -4.61 -25.85 -16.61
N ILE A 150 -5.72 -25.44 -16.01
CA ILE A 150 -6.93 -26.28 -15.90
C ILE A 150 -7.45 -26.62 -17.29
N LEU A 151 -7.55 -25.63 -18.19
CA LEU A 151 -8.03 -25.84 -19.56
C LEU A 151 -7.12 -26.81 -20.34
N THR A 152 -5.80 -26.70 -20.19
CA THR A 152 -4.83 -27.59 -20.84
C THR A 152 -4.92 -29.01 -20.31
N ILE A 153 -5.15 -29.22 -19.01
CA ILE A 153 -5.35 -30.54 -18.41
C ILE A 153 -6.65 -31.16 -18.94
N ILE A 154 -7.76 -30.42 -18.96
CA ILE A 154 -9.05 -30.89 -19.49
C ILE A 154 -8.88 -31.31 -20.96
N PHE A 155 -8.20 -30.51 -21.78
CA PHE A 155 -7.97 -30.77 -23.18
C PHE A 155 -7.09 -32.01 -23.40
N ALA A 156 -6.04 -32.18 -22.59
CA ALA A 156 -5.17 -33.37 -22.64
C ALA A 156 -5.94 -34.66 -22.28
N VAL A 157 -6.81 -34.62 -21.26
CA VAL A 157 -7.65 -35.76 -20.88
C VAL A 157 -8.64 -36.12 -22.00
N PHE A 158 -9.25 -35.11 -22.64
CA PHE A 158 -10.17 -35.31 -23.75
C PHE A 158 -9.53 -35.96 -24.96
N LEU A 159 -8.33 -35.50 -25.34
CA LEU A 159 -7.53 -36.07 -26.43
C LEU A 159 -7.05 -37.49 -26.11
N GLY A 160 -6.65 -37.76 -24.87
CA GLY A 160 -6.27 -39.08 -24.41
C GLY A 160 -7.43 -40.10 -24.54
N ARG A 161 -8.62 -39.68 -24.13
CA ARG A 161 -9.83 -40.53 -24.23
C ARG A 161 -10.24 -40.83 -25.67
N SER A 162 -10.08 -39.88 -26.59
CA SER A 162 -10.45 -40.07 -28.00
C SER A 162 -9.54 -41.08 -28.71
N LYS A 163 -8.25 -41.17 -28.31
CA LYS A 163 -7.35 -42.17 -28.84
C LYS A 163 -7.61 -43.58 -28.30
N PHE A 164 -8.00 -43.72 -27.06
CA PHE A 164 -8.27 -45.03 -26.45
C PHE A 164 -9.46 -45.73 -27.08
N ASN A 165 -10.50 -44.98 -27.45
CA ASN A 165 -11.69 -45.56 -28.15
C ASN A 165 -11.39 -46.04 -29.54
N ARG A 166 -10.36 -45.58 -30.23
CA ARG A 166 -9.96 -46.07 -31.57
C ARG A 166 -9.23 -47.42 -31.52
N PHE A 167 -8.54 -47.75 -30.43
CA PHE A 167 -7.87 -49.05 -30.28
C PHE A 167 -8.78 -50.20 -29.89
N SER A 168 -9.96 -49.90 -29.32
CA SER A 168 -10.93 -50.93 -28.90
C SER A 168 -11.74 -51.52 -30.07
N HIS A 169 -11.76 -50.88 -31.25
CA HIS A 169 -12.61 -51.33 -32.39
C HIS A 169 -11.82 -52.11 -33.45
N SER A 170 -10.53 -52.41 -33.29
CA SER A 170 -9.74 -53.12 -34.26
C SER A 170 -9.44 -54.60 -33.90
N ARG A 171 -10.20 -55.19 -32.97
CA ARG A 171 -10.11 -56.62 -32.65
C ARG A 171 -11.49 -57.29 -32.80
N PHE A 172 -11.89 -57.49 -34.03
CA PHE A 172 -12.82 -58.55 -34.45
C PHE A 172 -12.54 -58.84 -35.91
#